data_6015db1650f963bb35793d0ceff4db47
#
_entry.id   6015db1650f963bb35793d0ceff4db47
#
_cell.length_a   1.000
_cell.length_b   1.000
_cell.length_c   1.000
_cell.angle_alpha   90.00
_cell.angle_beta   90.00
_cell.angle_gamma   90.00
#
_symmetry.space_group_name_H-M   'P 1'
#
loop_
_entity.id
_entity.type
_entity.pdbx_description
1 polymer ?
#
loop_
_entity_poly.entity_id
_entity_poly.type
_entity_poly.pdbx_seq_one_letter_code
_entity_poly.pdbx_strand_id
1 'polypeptide(L)'
;TQWKTLVLSTGSGSQDIGYGAFFEEESASVEFTVKWLDLARVKVTKKDNNSKVNLSGAVFGIYLDSACKNLLIEMPATDSNGTSEVEFPKTQDTVYLKEISVPEGYKLNTESFHVKLETGKTTSVAVTNEEQKGKITIRKKGEVLTGVTGEEGNLTFVYGNADFAGAEYNIYAAEDIYSQDKVTKVHKAGDLVESLTTGEDGSAVSKELYLGKYKVVEQKAPENLVIGKTEQERTQFVTLSYAGQNVELSQGETTFTNARPEISVNVVKKSKHDDVTLEGATFGLYAEEDLTAADGKVLVEKGSLVERAVSDR
;
A
#
# COMPACT_ATOMS: atom_id res chain seq x y z
N THR A 1 28.63 -17.97 -40.19
CA THR A 1 29.35 -16.75 -40.68
C THR A 1 28.97 -15.63 -39.77
N GLN A 2 29.84 -15.21 -38.85
CA GLN A 2 29.59 -14.07 -37.98
C GLN A 2 29.94 -12.82 -38.78
N TRP A 3 28.96 -11.96 -38.99
CA TRP A 3 29.18 -10.61 -39.52
C TRP A 3 29.75 -9.75 -38.38
N LYS A 4 30.96 -9.25 -38.57
CA LYS A 4 31.58 -8.27 -37.63
C LYS A 4 31.42 -6.89 -38.24
N THR A 5 31.03 -5.92 -37.44
CA THR A 5 30.90 -4.53 -37.87
C THR A 5 32.27 -3.95 -38.18
N LEU A 6 32.41 -3.43 -39.38
CA LEU A 6 33.62 -2.76 -39.86
C LEU A 6 33.47 -1.24 -39.56
N VAL A 7 34.29 -0.71 -38.67
CA VAL A 7 34.35 0.75 -38.43
C VAL A 7 35.59 1.25 -39.19
N LEU A 8 35.36 2.15 -40.17
CA LEU A 8 36.43 2.79 -40.91
C LEU A 8 36.69 4.17 -40.33
N SER A 9 37.91 4.49 -39.90
CA SER A 9 38.26 5.80 -39.41
C SER A 9 39.30 6.44 -40.33
N THR A 10 39.02 7.63 -40.83
CA THR A 10 40.01 8.49 -41.54
C THR A 10 40.49 9.53 -40.54
N GLY A 11 41.74 9.53 -40.17
CA GLY A 11 42.55 10.44 -39.30
C GLY A 11 41.98 11.56 -38.44
N SER A 12 40.69 11.90 -38.52
CA SER A 12 40.06 12.93 -37.69
C SER A 12 38.55 12.81 -37.53
N GLY A 13 37.99 11.57 -37.55
CA GLY A 13 36.57 11.31 -37.31
C GLY A 13 36.17 9.91 -37.82
N SER A 14 35.28 9.24 -37.09
CA SER A 14 34.63 8.04 -37.58
C SER A 14 33.50 8.42 -38.51
N GLN A 15 33.50 7.91 -39.76
CA GLN A 15 32.37 7.96 -40.66
C GLN A 15 31.94 6.55 -41.03
N ASP A 16 30.63 6.28 -40.95
CA ASP A 16 30.07 5.07 -41.56
C ASP A 16 30.12 5.21 -43.05
N ILE A 17 30.97 4.44 -43.68
CA ILE A 17 31.04 4.35 -45.15
C ILE A 17 30.10 3.23 -45.56
N GLY A 18 28.91 3.57 -46.09
CA GLY A 18 27.97 2.61 -46.66
C GLY A 18 28.56 1.88 -47.86
N TYR A 19 27.98 0.73 -48.22
CA TYR A 19 28.29 0.01 -49.43
C TYR A 19 28.20 0.93 -50.67
N GLY A 20 29.31 1.16 -51.38
CA GLY A 20 29.30 1.87 -52.64
C GLY A 20 30.07 3.19 -52.71
N ALA A 21 30.99 3.46 -51.80
CA ALA A 21 31.91 4.61 -51.99
C ALA A 21 32.87 4.33 -53.15
N PHE A 22 32.77 5.11 -54.23
CA PHE A 22 33.71 5.12 -55.36
C PHE A 22 34.68 6.27 -55.22
N PHE A 23 35.98 6.00 -55.37
CA PHE A 23 37.02 7.01 -55.39
C PHE A 23 37.37 7.32 -56.85
N GLU A 24 37.21 8.55 -57.29
CA GLU A 24 37.48 9.01 -58.69
C GLU A 24 38.92 9.43 -58.97
N GLU A 25 39.85 9.40 -57.99
CA GLU A 25 41.24 9.80 -58.23
C GLU A 25 42.22 8.63 -58.13
N GLU A 26 42.97 8.41 -59.21
CA GLU A 26 43.94 7.28 -59.39
C GLU A 26 45.17 7.35 -58.45
N SER A 27 45.33 8.34 -57.57
CA SER A 27 46.54 8.52 -56.76
C SER A 27 46.33 8.69 -55.25
N ALA A 28 45.11 8.53 -54.71
CA ALA A 28 44.87 8.59 -53.27
C ALA A 28 45.01 7.22 -52.63
N SER A 29 46.07 6.96 -51.85
CA SER A 29 46.12 5.81 -50.95
C SER A 29 45.32 6.11 -49.68
N VAL A 30 44.28 5.33 -49.44
CA VAL A 30 43.51 5.42 -48.18
C VAL A 30 43.97 4.22 -47.31
N GLU A 31 44.53 4.52 -46.16
CA GLU A 31 44.93 3.52 -45.18
C GLU A 31 43.78 3.25 -44.25
N PHE A 32 43.25 2.02 -44.27
CA PHE A 32 42.15 1.61 -43.39
C PHE A 32 42.71 0.81 -42.23
N THR A 33 42.46 1.26 -41.01
CA THR A 33 42.70 0.48 -39.82
C THR A 33 41.41 -0.25 -39.42
N VAL A 34 41.39 -1.55 -39.60
CA VAL A 34 40.25 -2.41 -39.18
C VAL A 34 40.49 -2.86 -37.76
N LYS A 35 39.68 -2.38 -36.84
CA LYS A 35 39.66 -2.86 -35.47
C LYS A 35 38.52 -3.86 -35.29
N TRP A 36 38.89 -5.11 -35.10
CA TRP A 36 37.91 -6.13 -34.73
C TRP A 36 37.52 -5.94 -33.26
N LEU A 37 36.23 -5.81 -33.00
CA LEU A 37 35.73 -5.78 -31.63
C LEU A 37 35.33 -7.19 -31.21
N ASP A 38 35.85 -7.61 -30.08
CA ASP A 38 35.38 -8.80 -29.41
C ASP A 38 33.94 -8.60 -28.93
N LEU A 39 33.08 -9.57 -29.18
CA LEU A 39 31.69 -9.53 -28.73
C LEU A 39 31.54 -10.37 -27.45
N ALA A 40 30.72 -9.87 -26.55
CA ALA A 40 30.27 -10.59 -25.35
C ALA A 40 28.75 -10.60 -25.31
N ARG A 41 28.19 -11.60 -24.63
CA ARG A 41 26.75 -11.75 -24.43
C ARG A 41 26.44 -11.82 -22.94
N VAL A 42 25.37 -11.15 -22.54
CA VAL A 42 24.80 -11.26 -21.21
C VAL A 42 23.36 -11.74 -21.33
N LYS A 43 23.04 -12.80 -20.60
CA LYS A 43 21.69 -13.36 -20.50
C LYS A 43 21.19 -13.24 -19.07
N VAL A 44 19.99 -12.70 -18.90
CA VAL A 44 19.28 -12.67 -17.62
C VAL A 44 18.21 -13.75 -17.60
N THR A 45 18.06 -14.39 -16.44
CA THR A 45 16.90 -15.24 -16.14
C THR A 45 16.18 -14.63 -14.95
N LYS A 46 14.92 -14.26 -15.14
CA LYS A 46 14.10 -13.55 -14.16
C LYS A 46 12.99 -14.41 -13.59
N LYS A 47 12.89 -14.48 -12.26
CA LYS A 47 11.90 -15.30 -11.56
C LYS A 47 11.30 -14.58 -10.35
N ASP A 48 10.09 -14.98 -9.99
CA ASP A 48 9.51 -14.71 -8.68
C ASP A 48 10.37 -15.35 -7.58
N ASN A 49 10.58 -14.60 -6.48
CA ASN A 49 11.45 -15.08 -5.39
C ASN A 49 10.83 -16.25 -4.62
N ASN A 50 9.52 -16.35 -4.53
CA ASN A 50 8.80 -17.37 -3.76
C ASN A 50 8.38 -18.55 -4.64
N SER A 51 7.53 -18.29 -5.63
CA SER A 51 6.96 -19.34 -6.51
C SER A 51 7.94 -19.88 -7.54
N LYS A 52 9.04 -19.17 -7.82
CA LYS A 52 10.03 -19.47 -8.87
C LYS A 52 9.46 -19.46 -10.29
N VAL A 53 8.25 -18.93 -10.47
CA VAL A 53 7.66 -18.71 -11.80
C VAL A 53 8.49 -17.67 -12.55
N ASN A 54 8.61 -17.84 -13.86
CA ASN A 54 9.33 -16.92 -14.73
C ASN A 54 8.58 -15.59 -14.84
N LEU A 55 9.32 -14.47 -14.78
CA LEU A 55 8.77 -13.13 -14.87
C LEU A 55 9.09 -12.47 -16.20
N SER A 56 8.04 -12.14 -16.96
CA SER A 56 8.10 -11.40 -18.22
C SER A 56 7.98 -9.90 -17.95
N GLY A 57 8.64 -9.07 -18.79
CA GLY A 57 8.48 -7.61 -18.76
C GLY A 57 9.49 -6.86 -17.88
N ALA A 58 10.43 -7.55 -17.23
CA ALA A 58 11.52 -6.89 -16.51
C ALA A 58 12.58 -6.35 -17.48
N VAL A 59 13.08 -5.15 -17.24
CA VAL A 59 14.12 -4.50 -18.05
C VAL A 59 15.38 -4.31 -17.23
N PHE A 60 16.53 -4.58 -17.83
CA PHE A 60 17.85 -4.44 -17.23
C PHE A 60 18.73 -3.51 -18.01
N GLY A 61 19.62 -2.80 -17.30
CA GLY A 61 20.71 -2.03 -17.88
C GLY A 61 22.05 -2.70 -17.63
N ILE A 62 22.92 -2.65 -18.62
CA ILE A 62 24.34 -3.03 -18.50
C ILE A 62 25.14 -1.74 -18.38
N TYR A 63 25.94 -1.61 -17.33
CA TYR A 63 26.68 -0.42 -16.98
C TYR A 63 28.18 -0.67 -16.96
N LEU A 64 28.96 0.36 -17.31
CA LEU A 64 30.42 0.30 -17.35
C LEU A 64 31.07 0.48 -15.98
N ASP A 65 30.33 0.98 -14.99
CA ASP A 65 30.82 1.28 -13.64
C ASP A 65 29.96 0.66 -12.54
N SER A 66 30.53 0.43 -11.37
CA SER A 66 29.87 -0.20 -10.23
C SER A 66 28.77 0.65 -9.60
N ALA A 67 28.79 1.98 -9.82
CA ALA A 67 27.74 2.88 -9.36
C ALA A 67 26.52 2.90 -10.31
N CYS A 68 26.59 2.16 -11.44
CA CYS A 68 25.57 2.07 -12.47
C CYS A 68 25.11 3.46 -12.97
N LYS A 69 26.07 4.35 -13.26
CA LYS A 69 25.83 5.69 -13.81
C LYS A 69 26.07 5.76 -15.32
N ASN A 70 27.02 4.96 -15.83
CA ASN A 70 27.37 4.91 -17.25
C ASN A 70 26.67 3.72 -17.90
N LEU A 71 25.46 3.94 -18.39
CA LEU A 71 24.70 2.94 -19.12
C LEU A 71 25.41 2.63 -20.45
N LEU A 72 25.79 1.37 -20.67
CA LEU A 72 26.31 0.88 -21.92
C LEU A 72 25.16 0.53 -22.88
N ILE A 73 24.20 -0.27 -22.39
CA ILE A 73 23.06 -0.71 -23.18
C ILE A 73 21.91 -1.12 -22.27
N GLU A 74 20.69 -0.82 -22.70
CA GLU A 74 19.47 -1.36 -22.11
C GLU A 74 19.10 -2.67 -22.79
N MET A 75 18.83 -3.69 -22.00
CA MET A 75 18.43 -5.01 -22.50
C MET A 75 16.95 -4.99 -22.91
N PRO A 76 16.53 -5.80 -23.88
CA PRO A 76 15.11 -6.06 -24.13
C PRO A 76 14.41 -6.52 -22.85
N ALA A 77 13.11 -6.24 -22.73
CA ALA A 77 12.31 -6.78 -21.64
C ALA A 77 12.35 -8.32 -21.63
N THR A 78 12.34 -8.92 -20.44
CA THR A 78 12.28 -10.39 -20.33
C THR A 78 11.04 -10.95 -21.01
N ASP A 79 11.20 -12.04 -21.74
CA ASP A 79 10.16 -12.77 -22.48
C ASP A 79 9.27 -13.62 -21.55
N SER A 80 8.35 -14.41 -22.11
CA SER A 80 7.48 -15.33 -21.37
C SER A 80 8.23 -16.45 -20.63
N ASN A 81 9.48 -16.72 -20.99
CA ASN A 81 10.36 -17.65 -20.28
C ASN A 81 11.16 -16.95 -19.17
N GLY A 82 10.90 -15.66 -18.94
CA GLY A 82 11.65 -14.84 -17.99
C GLY A 82 13.07 -14.57 -18.45
N THR A 83 13.38 -14.60 -19.75
CA THR A 83 14.73 -14.43 -20.26
C THR A 83 14.87 -13.16 -21.09
N SER A 84 16.04 -12.53 -20.96
CA SER A 84 16.50 -11.44 -21.82
C SER A 84 17.97 -11.66 -22.14
N GLU A 85 18.37 -11.41 -23.39
CA GLU A 85 19.76 -11.56 -23.83
C GLU A 85 20.14 -10.42 -24.76
N VAL A 86 21.38 -9.95 -24.62
CA VAL A 86 21.95 -8.92 -25.49
C VAL A 86 23.40 -9.22 -25.83
N GLU A 87 23.80 -8.94 -27.06
CA GLU A 87 25.19 -9.00 -27.54
C GLU A 87 25.70 -7.57 -27.74
N PHE A 88 26.92 -7.30 -27.31
CA PHE A 88 27.54 -5.99 -27.41
C PHE A 88 29.07 -6.10 -27.54
N PRO A 89 29.77 -5.03 -28.05
CA PRO A 89 31.23 -5.00 -28.09
C PRO A 89 31.83 -5.06 -26.67
N LYS A 90 32.74 -6.02 -26.48
CA LYS A 90 33.51 -6.15 -25.23
C LYS A 90 34.60 -5.09 -25.16
N THR A 91 34.33 -3.99 -24.44
CA THR A 91 35.30 -2.89 -24.26
C THR A 91 36.10 -3.01 -22.97
N GLN A 92 35.65 -3.86 -22.02
CA GLN A 92 36.29 -4.15 -20.76
C GLN A 92 35.95 -5.58 -20.29
N ASP A 93 36.63 -6.08 -19.26
CA ASP A 93 36.45 -7.47 -18.80
C ASP A 93 35.26 -7.64 -17.85
N THR A 94 34.72 -6.56 -17.32
CA THR A 94 33.67 -6.58 -16.33
C THR A 94 32.66 -5.49 -16.60
N VAL A 95 31.38 -5.81 -16.49
CA VAL A 95 30.27 -4.86 -16.51
C VAL A 95 29.37 -5.11 -15.30
N TYR A 96 28.43 -4.19 -15.07
CA TYR A 96 27.48 -4.27 -13.98
C TYR A 96 26.07 -4.34 -14.55
N LEU A 97 25.30 -5.32 -14.11
CA LEU A 97 23.91 -5.49 -14.48
C LEU A 97 23.04 -4.94 -13.36
N LYS A 98 22.03 -4.13 -13.67
CA LYS A 98 21.06 -3.61 -12.70
C LYS A 98 19.66 -3.60 -13.33
N GLU A 99 18.66 -3.91 -12.51
CA GLU A 99 17.27 -3.82 -12.93
C GLU A 99 16.84 -2.35 -13.04
N ILE A 100 16.15 -2.00 -14.12
CA ILE A 100 15.60 -0.67 -14.40
C ILE A 100 14.10 -0.65 -14.12
N SER A 101 13.40 -1.69 -14.55
CA SER A 101 11.97 -1.82 -14.32
C SER A 101 11.54 -3.27 -14.12
N VAL A 102 10.46 -3.45 -13.38
CA VAL A 102 9.90 -4.76 -13.02
C VAL A 102 8.43 -4.83 -13.48
N PRO A 103 7.87 -6.03 -13.66
CA PRO A 103 6.45 -6.20 -13.90
C PRO A 103 5.60 -5.64 -12.75
N GLU A 104 4.39 -5.21 -13.07
CA GLU A 104 3.42 -4.75 -12.06
C GLU A 104 3.18 -5.82 -10.98
N GLY A 105 3.10 -5.38 -9.74
CA GLY A 105 2.93 -6.25 -8.58
C GLY A 105 4.23 -6.63 -7.88
N TYR A 106 5.39 -6.30 -8.44
CA TYR A 106 6.70 -6.62 -7.87
C TYR A 106 7.47 -5.38 -7.43
N LYS A 107 8.37 -5.56 -6.46
CA LYS A 107 9.33 -4.54 -6.01
C LYS A 107 10.57 -4.59 -6.88
N LEU A 108 11.15 -3.42 -7.18
CA LEU A 108 12.41 -3.31 -7.92
C LEU A 108 13.56 -3.94 -7.12
N ASN A 109 14.33 -4.81 -7.76
CA ASN A 109 15.59 -5.26 -7.18
C ASN A 109 16.65 -4.17 -7.39
N THR A 110 17.09 -3.56 -6.30
CA THR A 110 18.07 -2.46 -6.34
C THR A 110 19.53 -2.92 -6.39
N GLU A 111 19.79 -4.22 -6.31
CA GLU A 111 21.14 -4.78 -6.37
C GLU A 111 21.80 -4.56 -7.73
N SER A 112 23.11 -4.38 -7.73
CA SER A 112 23.93 -4.43 -8.93
C SER A 112 24.74 -5.71 -8.97
N PHE A 113 24.69 -6.42 -10.08
CA PHE A 113 25.38 -7.68 -10.27
C PHE A 113 26.67 -7.48 -11.07
N HIS A 114 27.78 -7.90 -10.49
CA HIS A 114 29.09 -7.89 -11.16
C HIS A 114 29.15 -9.02 -12.19
N VAL A 115 29.35 -8.67 -13.47
CA VAL A 115 29.31 -9.60 -14.60
C VAL A 115 30.67 -9.62 -15.28
N LYS A 116 31.38 -10.76 -15.17
CA LYS A 116 32.63 -10.98 -15.90
C LYS A 116 32.34 -11.44 -17.32
N LEU A 117 32.92 -10.74 -18.29
CA LEU A 117 32.73 -10.99 -19.70
C LEU A 117 33.84 -11.87 -20.27
N GLU A 118 33.45 -12.87 -21.07
CA GLU A 118 34.36 -13.70 -21.86
C GLU A 118 34.02 -13.54 -23.34
N THR A 119 35.06 -13.34 -24.18
CA THR A 119 34.90 -13.18 -25.62
C THR A 119 34.18 -14.38 -26.25
N GLY A 120 33.13 -14.10 -27.01
CA GLY A 120 32.34 -15.11 -27.74
C GLY A 120 31.48 -16.02 -26.88
N LYS A 121 31.40 -15.76 -25.53
CA LYS A 121 30.58 -16.56 -24.62
C LYS A 121 29.40 -15.76 -24.08
N THR A 122 28.36 -16.45 -23.64
CA THR A 122 27.22 -15.89 -22.91
C THR A 122 27.47 -16.05 -21.42
N THR A 123 27.46 -14.91 -20.67
CA THR A 123 27.44 -14.92 -19.20
C THR A 123 26.00 -14.83 -18.73
N SER A 124 25.56 -15.79 -17.92
CA SER A 124 24.18 -15.85 -17.41
C SER A 124 24.09 -15.32 -15.98
N VAL A 125 23.08 -14.50 -15.71
CA VAL A 125 22.77 -13.96 -14.39
C VAL A 125 21.32 -14.30 -14.03
N ALA A 126 21.11 -14.88 -12.84
CA ALA A 126 19.78 -15.15 -12.32
C ALA A 126 19.38 -14.03 -11.34
N VAL A 127 18.22 -13.44 -11.55
CA VAL A 127 17.69 -12.35 -10.73
C VAL A 127 16.26 -12.69 -10.30
N THR A 128 15.94 -12.42 -9.03
CA THR A 128 14.58 -12.61 -8.51
C THR A 128 13.98 -11.27 -8.06
N ASN A 129 12.64 -11.17 -8.08
CA ASN A 129 11.92 -10.08 -7.40
C ASN A 129 10.99 -10.62 -6.34
N GLU A 130 10.76 -9.79 -5.34
CA GLU A 130 9.74 -9.98 -4.32
C GLU A 130 8.43 -9.33 -4.75
N GLU A 131 7.33 -10.01 -4.45
CA GLU A 131 6.00 -9.44 -4.62
C GLU A 131 5.81 -8.24 -3.69
N GLN A 132 5.20 -7.17 -4.18
CA GLN A 132 4.76 -6.10 -3.32
C GLN A 132 3.58 -6.57 -2.48
N LYS A 133 3.64 -6.33 -1.18
CA LYS A 133 2.56 -6.52 -0.22
C LYS A 133 2.06 -5.19 0.29
N GLY A 134 1.08 -5.20 1.17
CA GLY A 134 0.57 -4.01 1.80
C GLY A 134 0.15 -4.24 3.24
N LYS A 135 -0.18 -3.14 3.94
CA LYS A 135 -0.75 -3.15 5.29
C LYS A 135 -2.04 -2.36 5.32
N ILE A 136 -2.97 -2.80 6.16
CA ILE A 136 -4.22 -2.11 6.42
C ILE A 136 -4.13 -1.47 7.80
N THR A 137 -4.33 -0.16 7.87
CA THR A 137 -4.49 0.58 9.11
C THR A 137 -5.97 0.80 9.37
N ILE A 138 -6.44 0.37 10.53
CA ILE A 138 -7.80 0.57 11.01
C ILE A 138 -7.74 1.65 12.09
N ARG A 139 -8.59 2.68 11.98
CA ARG A 139 -8.74 3.72 12.99
C ARG A 139 -10.11 3.63 13.63
N LYS A 140 -10.13 3.74 14.96
CA LYS A 140 -11.35 3.75 15.76
C LYS A 140 -11.59 5.11 16.36
N LYS A 141 -12.76 5.68 16.06
CA LYS A 141 -13.27 6.90 16.69
C LYS A 141 -14.59 6.63 17.38
N GLY A 142 -14.88 7.41 18.40
CA GLY A 142 -16.13 7.35 19.13
C GLY A 142 -16.56 8.71 19.63
N GLU A 143 -17.86 8.88 19.86
CA GLU A 143 -18.41 10.10 20.43
C GLU A 143 -18.01 10.28 21.89
N VAL A 144 -17.53 11.46 22.23
CA VAL A 144 -17.19 11.89 23.59
C VAL A 144 -17.84 13.25 23.89
N LEU A 145 -18.19 13.48 25.15
CA LEU A 145 -18.66 14.78 25.62
C LEU A 145 -17.52 15.80 25.51
N THR A 146 -17.75 16.92 24.83
CA THR A 146 -16.75 17.98 24.62
C THR A 146 -17.18 19.33 25.20
N GLY A 147 -18.46 19.52 25.43
CA GLY A 147 -18.98 20.80 25.96
C GLY A 147 -20.43 20.70 26.37
N VAL A 148 -20.89 21.79 27.01
CA VAL A 148 -22.27 22.01 27.36
C VAL A 148 -22.63 23.46 27.06
N THR A 149 -23.84 23.69 26.58
CA THR A 149 -24.44 25.03 26.35
C THR A 149 -25.83 25.10 26.94
N GLY A 150 -26.45 26.28 26.93
CA GLY A 150 -27.76 26.49 27.50
C GLY A 150 -27.71 27.07 28.93
N GLU A 151 -28.89 27.19 29.54
CA GLU A 151 -29.06 27.71 30.91
C GLU A 151 -29.46 26.57 31.85
N GLU A 152 -29.30 26.79 33.16
CA GLU A 152 -29.68 25.84 34.21
C GLU A 152 -31.12 25.33 34.01
N GLY A 153 -31.29 24.02 33.91
CA GLY A 153 -32.58 23.38 33.65
C GLY A 153 -32.96 23.27 32.18
N ASN A 154 -32.05 23.63 31.25
CA ASN A 154 -32.18 23.43 29.81
C ASN A 154 -30.79 23.32 29.18
N LEU A 155 -29.98 22.38 29.67
CA LEU A 155 -28.63 22.16 29.18
C LEU A 155 -28.64 21.34 27.89
N THR A 156 -27.80 21.76 26.94
CA THR A 156 -27.53 21.00 25.70
C THR A 156 -26.10 20.52 25.70
N PHE A 157 -25.90 19.20 25.60
CA PHE A 157 -24.58 18.56 25.56
C PHE A 157 -24.04 18.58 24.15
N VAL A 158 -22.76 18.94 24.04
CA VAL A 158 -22.02 18.97 22.75
C VAL A 158 -21.05 17.80 22.71
N TYR A 159 -21.08 17.05 21.63
CA TYR A 159 -20.24 15.87 21.43
C TYR A 159 -19.25 16.08 20.29
N GLY A 160 -18.07 15.49 20.42
CA GLY A 160 -17.04 15.38 19.40
C GLY A 160 -16.59 13.94 19.24
N ASN A 161 -15.55 13.71 18.44
CA ASN A 161 -14.95 12.39 18.29
C ASN A 161 -13.56 12.35 18.89
N ALA A 162 -13.22 11.25 19.58
CA ALA A 162 -11.88 10.92 20.04
C ALA A 162 -11.48 9.54 19.54
N ASP A 163 -10.18 9.25 19.62
CA ASP A 163 -9.64 7.93 19.30
C ASP A 163 -9.84 6.96 20.47
N PHE A 164 -10.12 5.67 20.16
CA PHE A 164 -10.46 4.67 21.16
C PHE A 164 -9.66 3.38 21.03
N ALA A 165 -9.09 2.92 22.12
CA ALA A 165 -8.52 1.58 22.28
C ALA A 165 -9.61 0.51 22.46
N GLY A 166 -9.25 -0.76 22.26
CA GLY A 166 -10.07 -1.92 22.63
C GLY A 166 -11.19 -2.29 21.66
N ALA A 167 -11.28 -1.67 20.49
CA ALA A 167 -12.15 -2.13 19.42
C ALA A 167 -11.55 -3.38 18.76
N GLU A 168 -12.35 -4.43 18.57
CA GLU A 168 -11.91 -5.67 17.95
C GLU A 168 -12.43 -5.78 16.51
N TYR A 169 -11.54 -6.17 15.58
CA TYR A 169 -11.82 -6.28 14.15
C TYR A 169 -11.37 -7.61 13.58
N ASN A 170 -12.12 -8.10 12.61
CA ASN A 170 -11.71 -9.19 11.75
C ASN A 170 -11.52 -8.67 10.32
N ILE A 171 -10.41 -9.04 9.71
CA ILE A 171 -10.11 -8.81 8.29
C ILE A 171 -10.38 -10.09 7.52
N TYR A 172 -11.24 -10.05 6.53
CA TYR A 172 -11.58 -11.15 5.64
C TYR A 172 -11.14 -10.83 4.22
N ALA A 173 -10.79 -11.86 3.45
CA ALA A 173 -10.64 -11.72 2.00
C ALA A 173 -12.03 -11.40 1.38
N ALA A 174 -12.19 -10.26 0.71
CA ALA A 174 -13.45 -9.90 0.07
C ALA A 174 -13.64 -10.58 -1.30
N GLU A 175 -12.57 -11.13 -1.86
CA GLU A 175 -12.50 -11.86 -3.11
C GLU A 175 -11.44 -12.96 -3.00
N ASP A 176 -11.32 -13.83 -4.01
CA ASP A 176 -10.19 -14.75 -4.10
C ASP A 176 -8.89 -13.95 -4.31
N ILE A 177 -7.95 -14.07 -3.38
CA ILE A 177 -6.67 -13.37 -3.43
C ILE A 177 -5.58 -14.32 -3.92
N TYR A 178 -4.86 -13.87 -4.94
CA TYR A 178 -3.76 -14.62 -5.56
C TYR A 178 -2.42 -13.93 -5.30
N SER A 179 -1.34 -14.71 -5.30
CA SER A 179 -0.01 -14.16 -5.41
C SER A 179 0.19 -13.51 -6.79
N GLN A 180 1.25 -12.73 -6.98
CA GLN A 180 1.47 -12.01 -8.25
C GLN A 180 1.78 -12.95 -9.43
N ASP A 181 2.04 -14.23 -9.18
CA ASP A 181 2.14 -15.27 -10.22
C ASP A 181 0.79 -15.57 -10.91
N LYS A 182 -0.33 -15.05 -10.38
CA LYS A 182 -1.72 -15.22 -10.84
C LYS A 182 -2.22 -16.67 -10.85
N VAL A 183 -1.48 -17.60 -10.27
CA VAL A 183 -1.78 -19.03 -10.21
C VAL A 183 -2.01 -19.48 -8.77
N THR A 184 -1.17 -19.06 -7.85
CA THR A 184 -1.21 -19.47 -6.45
C THR A 184 -2.29 -18.67 -5.70
N LYS A 185 -3.41 -19.33 -5.38
CA LYS A 185 -4.45 -18.74 -4.54
C LYS A 185 -4.01 -18.75 -3.08
N VAL A 186 -3.91 -17.57 -2.48
CA VAL A 186 -3.49 -17.36 -1.09
C VAL A 186 -4.67 -17.41 -0.13
N HIS A 187 -5.78 -16.76 -0.49
CA HIS A 187 -7.02 -16.75 0.27
C HIS A 187 -8.22 -16.92 -0.66
N LYS A 188 -9.24 -17.63 -0.18
CA LYS A 188 -10.55 -17.65 -0.82
C LYS A 188 -11.41 -16.48 -0.32
N ALA A 189 -12.35 -16.04 -1.15
CA ALA A 189 -13.36 -15.09 -0.72
C ALA A 189 -14.06 -15.58 0.56
N GLY A 190 -14.11 -14.75 1.60
CA GLY A 190 -14.67 -15.06 2.91
C GLY A 190 -13.69 -15.64 3.94
N ASP A 191 -12.47 -16.00 3.57
CA ASP A 191 -11.48 -16.48 4.54
C ASP A 191 -11.12 -15.39 5.55
N LEU A 192 -11.07 -15.75 6.84
CA LEU A 192 -10.52 -14.90 7.90
C LEU A 192 -9.00 -14.82 7.72
N VAL A 193 -8.50 -13.61 7.52
CA VAL A 193 -7.08 -13.34 7.28
C VAL A 193 -6.34 -12.95 8.55
N GLU A 194 -6.97 -12.09 9.37
CA GLU A 194 -6.39 -11.58 10.61
C GLU A 194 -7.46 -11.01 11.54
N SER A 195 -7.19 -11.07 12.86
CA SER A 195 -7.96 -10.38 13.89
C SER A 195 -7.08 -9.35 14.57
N LEU A 196 -7.61 -8.16 14.83
CA LEU A 196 -6.88 -7.01 15.37
C LEU A 196 -7.68 -6.33 16.48
N THR A 197 -6.95 -5.69 17.39
CA THR A 197 -7.53 -4.82 18.43
C THR A 197 -6.82 -3.47 18.41
N THR A 198 -7.58 -2.36 18.51
CA THR A 198 -6.99 -1.01 18.52
C THR A 198 -6.25 -0.73 19.82
N GLY A 199 -5.08 -0.08 19.67
CA GLY A 199 -4.25 0.42 20.78
C GLY A 199 -4.72 1.77 21.31
N GLU A 200 -3.95 2.34 22.25
CA GLU A 200 -4.23 3.60 22.93
C GLU A 200 -4.40 4.80 21.98
N ASP A 201 -3.75 4.76 20.82
CA ASP A 201 -3.87 5.76 19.75
C ASP A 201 -5.10 5.56 18.86
N GLY A 202 -5.98 4.62 19.20
CA GLY A 202 -7.15 4.25 18.42
C GLY A 202 -6.83 3.54 17.12
N SER A 203 -5.60 3.08 16.91
CA SER A 203 -5.21 2.41 15.66
C SER A 203 -4.90 0.93 15.84
N ALA A 204 -5.07 0.16 14.75
CA ALA A 204 -4.59 -1.20 14.61
C ALA A 204 -4.03 -1.38 13.19
N VAL A 205 -2.87 -2.02 13.06
CA VAL A 205 -2.19 -2.23 11.78
C VAL A 205 -2.02 -3.72 11.52
N SER A 206 -2.41 -4.17 10.33
CA SER A 206 -2.27 -5.58 9.93
C SER A 206 -0.80 -5.98 9.75
N LYS A 207 -0.54 -7.29 9.77
CA LYS A 207 0.66 -7.86 9.14
C LYS A 207 0.69 -7.52 7.64
N GLU A 208 1.75 -7.93 6.95
CA GLU A 208 1.86 -7.79 5.50
C GLU A 208 0.90 -8.74 4.80
N LEU A 209 0.01 -8.16 3.99
CA LEU A 209 -1.02 -8.84 3.23
C LEU A 209 -0.71 -8.79 1.73
N TYR A 210 -1.16 -9.79 0.98
CA TYR A 210 -1.11 -9.75 -0.49
C TYR A 210 -2.00 -8.63 -1.05
N LEU A 211 -1.69 -8.12 -2.22
CA LEU A 211 -2.53 -7.13 -2.90
C LEU A 211 -3.89 -7.75 -3.24
N GLY A 212 -4.97 -6.99 -3.05
CA GLY A 212 -6.34 -7.46 -3.25
C GLY A 212 -7.35 -6.69 -2.40
N LYS A 213 -8.59 -7.11 -2.46
CA LYS A 213 -9.70 -6.48 -1.73
C LYS A 213 -10.02 -7.23 -0.44
N TYR A 214 -10.12 -6.48 0.64
CA TYR A 214 -10.41 -6.98 1.99
C TYR A 214 -11.69 -6.39 2.54
N LYS A 215 -12.39 -7.18 3.37
CA LYS A 215 -13.55 -6.78 4.16
C LYS A 215 -13.12 -6.71 5.62
N VAL A 216 -13.19 -5.52 6.22
CA VAL A 216 -12.93 -5.28 7.64
C VAL A 216 -14.26 -5.20 8.37
N VAL A 217 -14.43 -6.02 9.41
CA VAL A 217 -15.68 -6.08 10.18
C VAL A 217 -15.38 -5.84 11.65
N GLU A 218 -16.03 -4.83 12.24
CA GLU A 218 -15.99 -4.60 13.67
C GLU A 218 -16.74 -5.73 14.40
N GLN A 219 -16.07 -6.42 15.32
CA GLN A 219 -16.62 -7.50 16.11
C GLN A 219 -17.08 -7.03 17.49
N LYS A 220 -16.37 -6.03 18.05
CA LYS A 220 -16.67 -5.47 19.36
C LYS A 220 -16.30 -4.00 19.39
N ALA A 221 -17.23 -3.16 19.86
CA ALA A 221 -16.97 -1.75 20.12
C ALA A 221 -16.15 -1.58 21.41
N PRO A 222 -15.43 -0.46 21.57
CA PRO A 222 -14.87 -0.06 22.84
C PRO A 222 -15.92 0.06 23.93
N GLU A 223 -15.49 0.00 25.18
CA GLU A 223 -16.35 0.24 26.31
C GLU A 223 -17.05 1.61 26.21
N ASN A 224 -18.31 1.67 26.62
CA ASN A 224 -19.17 2.88 26.58
C ASN A 224 -19.50 3.40 25.15
N LEU A 225 -19.26 2.62 24.11
CA LEU A 225 -19.71 2.90 22.75
C LEU A 225 -20.62 1.79 22.22
N VAL A 226 -21.50 2.17 21.29
CA VAL A 226 -22.48 1.25 20.70
C VAL A 226 -21.96 0.71 19.37
N ILE A 227 -21.83 -0.61 19.27
CA ILE A 227 -21.50 -1.26 17.98
C ILE A 227 -22.65 -1.08 16.99
N GLY A 228 -22.33 -0.94 15.70
CA GLY A 228 -23.34 -0.88 14.61
C GLY A 228 -24.31 -2.05 14.68
N LYS A 229 -25.61 -1.78 14.48
CA LYS A 229 -26.68 -2.76 14.63
C LYS A 229 -26.70 -3.80 13.51
N THR A 230 -26.31 -3.40 12.30
CA THR A 230 -26.32 -4.24 11.11
C THR A 230 -24.87 -4.60 10.71
N GLU A 231 -24.69 -5.70 9.97
CA GLU A 231 -23.38 -6.05 9.41
C GLU A 231 -22.83 -4.94 8.50
N GLN A 232 -23.71 -4.27 7.75
CA GLN A 232 -23.31 -3.17 6.87
C GLN A 232 -22.69 -1.99 7.65
N GLU A 233 -23.28 -1.59 8.78
CA GLU A 233 -22.77 -0.52 9.63
C GLU A 233 -21.40 -0.86 10.25
N ARG A 234 -21.13 -2.14 10.45
CA ARG A 234 -19.90 -2.68 11.03
C ARG A 234 -18.83 -3.06 10.00
N THR A 235 -19.09 -2.84 8.72
CA THR A 235 -18.24 -3.34 7.63
C THR A 235 -17.68 -2.20 6.79
N GLN A 236 -16.37 -2.27 6.54
CA GLN A 236 -15.66 -1.42 5.58
C GLN A 236 -14.86 -2.28 4.61
N PHE A 237 -14.68 -1.81 3.38
CA PHE A 237 -13.84 -2.47 2.38
C PHE A 237 -12.57 -1.67 2.14
N VAL A 238 -11.44 -2.36 2.08
CA VAL A 238 -10.12 -1.79 1.81
C VAL A 238 -9.49 -2.55 0.67
N THR A 239 -8.94 -1.83 -0.31
CA THR A 239 -8.20 -2.43 -1.42
C THR A 239 -6.71 -2.08 -1.27
N LEU A 240 -5.87 -3.10 -1.23
CA LEU A 240 -4.43 -2.97 -1.36
C LEU A 240 -4.07 -3.11 -2.83
N SER A 241 -3.68 -2.01 -3.46
CA SER A 241 -3.29 -1.96 -4.87
C SER A 241 -1.78 -1.79 -5.01
N TYR A 242 -1.24 -2.15 -6.18
CA TYR A 242 0.15 -1.90 -6.50
C TYR A 242 0.47 -0.40 -6.41
N ALA A 243 1.47 -0.05 -5.64
CA ALA A 243 1.85 1.33 -5.35
C ALA A 243 3.07 1.81 -6.15
N GLY A 244 3.58 0.97 -7.08
CA GLY A 244 4.75 1.25 -7.90
C GLY A 244 6.00 0.50 -7.43
N GLN A 245 6.93 0.29 -8.35
CA GLN A 245 8.11 -0.58 -8.14
C GLN A 245 9.08 -0.12 -7.03
N ASN A 246 9.04 1.18 -6.68
CA ASN A 246 9.92 1.79 -5.66
C ASN A 246 9.25 1.92 -4.29
N VAL A 247 8.02 1.41 -4.14
CA VAL A 247 7.28 1.42 -2.88
C VAL A 247 7.39 0.06 -2.22
N GLU A 248 7.91 0.02 -1.00
CA GLU A 248 8.14 -1.22 -0.26
C GLU A 248 6.83 -1.92 0.12
N LEU A 249 5.86 -1.16 0.68
CA LEU A 249 4.56 -1.67 1.10
C LEU A 249 3.43 -0.74 0.64
N SER A 250 2.42 -1.31 0.01
CA SER A 250 1.15 -0.62 -0.25
C SER A 250 0.44 -0.31 1.07
N GLN A 251 -0.31 0.79 1.12
CA GLN A 251 -1.04 1.21 2.31
C GLN A 251 -2.54 1.28 2.02
N GLY A 252 -3.31 0.67 2.91
CA GLY A 252 -4.76 0.81 2.95
C GLY A 252 -5.18 1.35 4.30
N GLU A 253 -6.20 2.20 4.35
CA GLU A 253 -6.70 2.77 5.58
C GLU A 253 -8.23 2.76 5.61
N THR A 254 -8.80 2.57 6.81
CA THR A 254 -10.23 2.70 7.05
C THR A 254 -10.49 3.22 8.46
N THR A 255 -11.61 3.92 8.63
CA THR A 255 -12.03 4.50 9.91
C THR A 255 -13.43 4.03 10.26
N PHE A 256 -13.60 3.58 11.51
CA PHE A 256 -14.90 3.26 12.11
C PHE A 256 -15.23 4.27 13.18
N THR A 257 -16.47 4.74 13.20
CA THR A 257 -16.97 5.65 14.24
C THR A 257 -18.18 5.03 14.91
N ASN A 258 -18.18 4.97 16.24
CA ASN A 258 -19.33 4.50 17.02
C ASN A 258 -19.92 5.65 17.81
N ALA A 259 -21.26 5.64 17.92
CA ALA A 259 -21.99 6.56 18.77
C ALA A 259 -21.90 6.13 20.24
N ARG A 260 -22.13 7.08 21.13
CA ARG A 260 -22.39 6.81 22.54
C ARG A 260 -23.75 6.11 22.71
N PRO A 261 -23.99 5.38 23.83
CA PRO A 261 -25.33 4.94 24.17
C PRO A 261 -26.24 6.14 24.51
N GLU A 262 -27.47 6.07 24.04
CA GLU A 262 -28.51 7.03 24.37
C GLU A 262 -29.61 6.35 25.21
N ILE A 263 -30.10 7.02 26.22
CA ILE A 263 -31.20 6.58 27.03
C ILE A 263 -32.28 7.67 27.08
N SER A 264 -33.53 7.26 27.22
CA SER A 264 -34.65 8.13 27.46
C SER A 264 -35.19 7.88 28.86
N VAL A 265 -35.48 8.95 29.59
CA VAL A 265 -36.14 8.88 30.89
C VAL A 265 -37.58 9.34 30.73
N ASN A 266 -38.53 8.47 31.02
CA ASN A 266 -39.96 8.79 30.98
C ASN A 266 -40.50 8.81 32.41
N VAL A 267 -41.02 9.95 32.82
CA VAL A 267 -41.59 10.14 34.17
C VAL A 267 -43.10 10.36 34.05
N VAL A 268 -43.86 9.48 34.71
CA VAL A 268 -45.33 9.56 34.73
C VAL A 268 -45.82 9.93 36.13
N LYS A 269 -46.56 11.02 36.21
CA LYS A 269 -47.20 11.43 37.46
C LYS A 269 -48.61 10.85 37.53
N LYS A 270 -48.91 10.14 38.62
CA LYS A 270 -50.25 9.58 38.85
C LYS A 270 -50.86 10.02 40.17
N SER A 271 -52.19 10.06 40.21
CA SER A 271 -52.95 10.23 41.44
C SER A 271 -52.81 8.95 42.31
N LYS A 272 -52.72 9.15 43.61
CA LYS A 272 -52.61 8.03 44.58
C LYS A 272 -53.91 7.22 44.69
N HIS A 273 -55.06 7.83 44.39
CA HIS A 273 -56.38 7.25 44.70
C HIS A 273 -56.98 6.47 43.49
N ASP A 274 -56.80 6.97 42.28
CA ASP A 274 -57.51 6.48 41.08
C ASP A 274 -56.60 6.11 39.93
N ASP A 275 -55.27 6.18 40.15
CA ASP A 275 -54.23 5.85 39.16
C ASP A 275 -54.29 6.69 37.86
N VAL A 276 -55.06 7.82 37.90
CA VAL A 276 -55.19 8.74 36.78
C VAL A 276 -53.90 9.55 36.63
N THR A 277 -53.41 9.71 35.37
CA THR A 277 -52.30 10.59 35.02
C THR A 277 -52.60 12.04 35.39
N LEU A 278 -51.62 12.71 36.01
CA LEU A 278 -51.75 14.11 36.43
C LEU A 278 -50.84 14.99 35.56
N GLU A 279 -51.45 16.02 34.97
CA GLU A 279 -50.83 17.07 34.18
C GLU A 279 -50.27 18.20 35.07
N GLY A 280 -49.23 18.93 34.61
CA GLY A 280 -48.73 20.15 35.22
C GLY A 280 -47.74 19.94 36.38
N ALA A 281 -47.34 18.69 36.67
CA ALA A 281 -46.29 18.44 37.64
C ALA A 281 -44.89 18.69 37.00
N THR A 282 -44.11 19.56 37.62
CA THR A 282 -42.75 19.90 37.20
C THR A 282 -41.77 18.95 37.83
N PHE A 283 -40.87 18.38 36.98
CA PHE A 283 -39.75 17.53 37.35
C PHE A 283 -38.43 18.19 36.99
N GLY A 284 -37.39 17.99 37.79
CA GLY A 284 -36.01 18.37 37.48
C GLY A 284 -35.13 17.13 37.38
N LEU A 285 -34.31 17.04 36.34
CA LEU A 285 -33.24 16.08 36.19
C LEU A 285 -31.96 16.74 36.71
N TYR A 286 -31.30 16.12 37.67
CA TYR A 286 -30.09 16.63 38.29
C TYR A 286 -28.91 15.71 38.04
N ALA A 287 -27.70 16.27 37.89
CA ALA A 287 -26.47 15.51 37.78
C ALA A 287 -26.18 14.78 39.12
N GLU A 288 -26.11 13.44 39.11
CA GLU A 288 -25.77 12.64 40.28
C GLU A 288 -24.28 12.70 40.62
N GLU A 289 -23.43 12.94 39.61
CA GLU A 289 -22.00 13.12 39.73
C GLU A 289 -21.52 14.22 38.78
N ASP A 290 -20.26 14.62 38.89
CA ASP A 290 -19.67 15.58 37.95
C ASP A 290 -19.66 15.02 36.53
N LEU A 291 -20.25 15.75 35.57
CA LEU A 291 -20.18 15.38 34.15
C LEU A 291 -18.95 16.02 33.54
N THR A 292 -18.00 15.18 33.10
CA THR A 292 -16.69 15.62 32.62
C THR A 292 -16.56 15.46 31.11
N ALA A 293 -15.85 16.39 30.48
CA ALA A 293 -15.41 16.26 29.11
C ALA A 293 -14.30 15.18 28.97
N ALA A 294 -14.00 14.78 27.74
CA ALA A 294 -12.94 13.80 27.44
C ALA A 294 -11.53 14.23 27.93
N ASP A 295 -11.30 15.54 28.07
CA ASP A 295 -10.05 16.10 28.61
C ASP A 295 -10.02 16.19 30.16
N GLY A 296 -11.06 15.68 30.84
CA GLY A 296 -11.20 15.68 32.29
C GLY A 296 -11.74 16.99 32.91
N LYS A 297 -12.10 17.97 32.06
CA LYS A 297 -12.73 19.22 32.56
C LYS A 297 -14.15 18.96 33.00
N VAL A 298 -14.50 19.37 34.21
CA VAL A 298 -15.88 19.33 34.70
C VAL A 298 -16.70 20.35 33.92
N LEU A 299 -17.75 19.88 33.25
CA LEU A 299 -18.70 20.68 32.47
C LEU A 299 -20.00 20.98 33.24
N VAL A 300 -20.45 20.03 34.06
CA VAL A 300 -21.63 20.14 34.91
C VAL A 300 -21.27 19.57 36.28
N GLU A 301 -21.36 20.34 37.32
CA GLU A 301 -21.06 19.89 38.69
C GLU A 301 -22.18 18.99 39.23
N LYS A 302 -21.85 18.06 40.10
CA LYS A 302 -22.81 17.26 40.86
C LYS A 302 -23.87 18.14 41.53
N GLY A 303 -25.15 17.75 41.40
CA GLY A 303 -26.30 18.44 41.96
C GLY A 303 -26.84 19.59 41.11
N SER A 304 -26.18 19.90 39.98
CA SER A 304 -26.71 20.91 39.03
C SER A 304 -27.97 20.41 38.33
N LEU A 305 -28.91 21.32 38.09
CA LEU A 305 -30.15 21.04 37.35
C LEU A 305 -29.84 20.99 35.83
N VAL A 306 -30.00 19.81 35.23
CA VAL A 306 -29.71 19.55 33.80
C VAL A 306 -30.92 19.93 32.93
N GLU A 307 -32.11 19.42 33.30
CA GLU A 307 -33.32 19.57 32.50
C GLU A 307 -34.53 19.69 33.37
N ARG A 308 -35.53 20.46 32.90
CA ARG A 308 -36.88 20.55 33.48
C ARG A 308 -37.89 19.98 32.48
N ALA A 309 -38.79 19.17 33.01
CA ALA A 309 -39.92 18.67 32.24
C ALA A 309 -41.22 18.88 33.04
N VAL A 310 -42.32 19.07 32.33
CA VAL A 310 -43.66 19.17 32.90
C VAL A 310 -44.47 18.00 32.41
N SER A 311 -45.17 17.31 33.32
CA SER A 311 -46.04 16.21 32.92
C SER A 311 -47.21 16.70 32.04
N ASP A 312 -47.42 16.04 30.94
CA ASP A 312 -48.56 16.17 30.04
C ASP A 312 -49.58 15.02 30.28
N ARG A 313 -50.66 15.04 29.52
CA ARG A 313 -51.72 14.01 29.67
C ARG A 313 -51.33 12.69 29.00
#